data_9f979d97fcef83cdf5fe67fafc9de0db
#
_entry.id   9f979d97fcef83cdf5fe67fafc9de0db
#
_cell.length_a   1.000
_cell.length_b   1.000
_cell.length_c   1.000
_cell.angle_alpha   90.00
_cell.angle_beta   90.00
_cell.angle_gamma   90.00
#
_symmetry.space_group_name_H-M   'P 1'
#
loop_
_entity.id
_entity.type
_entity.pdbx_description
1 polymer ?
#
loop_
_entity_poly.entity_id
_entity_poly.type
_entity_poly.pdbx_seq_one_letter_code
_entity_poly.pdbx_strand_id
1 'polypeptide(L)'
;AASDVYKRQEGGTFGAGQFIPCEELTAGMVGYITASLKNVEGTRVGDTVTDAENPCKEALPGYKKVMPMVYCGLYPADGAKYQDLRDALEKLQLNDASLQFEAETSVALGFGFRCGFLGLLHLEVIQERLEREYNLDLVTTAPGVVYHVYKTNGEMVEVTNPSNLPDPSEIEHMEEPVVDAEIMAVSYTHLTLPTN
;
A
#
# COMPACT_ATOMS: atom_id res chain seq x y z
N ALA A 1 -3.18 8.87 20.33
CA ALA A 1 -3.22 9.48 19.02
C ALA A 1 -2.66 10.89 19.15
N ALA A 2 -1.57 11.20 18.46
CA ALA A 2 -1.06 12.56 18.36
C ALA A 2 -2.06 13.33 17.47
N SER A 3 -2.67 14.37 17.99
CA SER A 3 -3.50 15.28 17.21
C SER A 3 -2.62 16.43 16.75
N ASP A 4 -2.26 16.47 15.49
CA ASP A 4 -1.59 17.61 14.91
C ASP A 4 -2.61 18.70 14.55
N VAL A 5 -2.29 19.95 14.83
CA VAL A 5 -3.14 21.09 14.51
C VAL A 5 -2.59 21.78 13.27
N TYR A 6 -3.42 21.81 12.23
CA TYR A 6 -3.09 22.47 10.96
C TYR A 6 -4.02 23.63 10.68
N LYS A 7 -3.49 24.69 10.10
CA LYS A 7 -4.30 25.81 9.66
C LYS A 7 -4.83 25.54 8.25
N ARG A 8 -6.17 25.43 8.13
CA ARG A 8 -6.83 25.35 6.82
C ARG A 8 -6.51 26.60 6.01
N GLN A 9 -6.05 26.41 4.77
CA GLN A 9 -5.81 27.51 3.82
C GLN A 9 -7.01 27.67 2.88
N GLU A 10 -7.50 26.59 2.34
CA GLU A 10 -8.59 26.55 1.38
C GLU A 10 -9.41 25.27 1.58
N GLY A 11 -10.66 25.31 1.17
CA GLY A 11 -11.52 24.14 1.08
C GLY A 11 -12.52 24.33 -0.05
N GLY A 12 -13.01 23.23 -0.60
CA GLY A 12 -13.93 23.30 -1.71
C GLY A 12 -14.46 21.93 -2.14
N THR A 13 -15.18 21.92 -3.23
CA THR A 13 -15.74 20.73 -3.86
C THR A 13 -15.10 20.48 -5.22
N PHE A 14 -15.27 19.28 -5.74
CA PHE A 14 -14.78 18.90 -7.06
C PHE A 14 -15.85 19.16 -8.13
N GLY A 15 -15.52 19.97 -9.14
CA GLY A 15 -16.29 20.09 -10.36
C GLY A 15 -15.70 19.23 -11.48
N ALA A 16 -16.28 19.29 -12.68
CA ALA A 16 -15.76 18.62 -13.85
C ALA A 16 -14.44 19.28 -14.29
N GLY A 17 -13.31 18.64 -13.97
CA GLY A 17 -11.97 19.12 -14.32
C GLY A 17 -11.49 20.37 -13.58
N GLN A 18 -12.16 20.77 -12.49
CA GLN A 18 -11.78 21.95 -11.72
C GLN A 18 -12.12 21.83 -10.23
N PHE A 19 -11.36 22.55 -9.40
CA PHE A 19 -11.67 22.75 -8.00
C PHE A 19 -12.58 23.97 -7.83
N ILE A 20 -13.65 23.81 -7.05
CA ILE A 20 -14.61 24.89 -6.76
C ILE A 20 -14.46 25.26 -5.29
N PRO A 21 -13.82 26.39 -4.96
CA PRO A 21 -13.69 26.82 -3.57
C PRO A 21 -15.05 27.04 -2.90
N CYS A 22 -15.16 26.64 -1.64
CA CYS A 22 -16.32 26.92 -0.81
C CYS A 22 -15.91 27.23 0.63
N GLU A 23 -16.75 28.00 1.33
CA GLU A 23 -16.46 28.39 2.72
C GLU A 23 -16.64 27.23 3.69
N GLU A 24 -17.61 26.35 3.41
CA GLU A 24 -17.96 25.22 4.27
C GLU A 24 -18.28 23.97 3.47
N LEU A 25 -18.05 22.81 4.08
CA LEU A 25 -18.50 21.49 3.63
C LEU A 25 -19.54 20.99 4.63
N THR A 26 -20.76 20.77 4.17
CA THR A 26 -21.86 20.27 5.01
C THR A 26 -21.92 18.75 5.02
N ALA A 27 -22.69 18.18 5.94
CA ALA A 27 -22.87 16.74 6.05
C ALA A 27 -23.33 16.10 4.73
N GLY A 28 -22.66 15.05 4.31
CA GLY A 28 -22.90 14.33 3.04
C GLY A 28 -22.16 14.90 1.83
N MET A 29 -21.45 16.01 1.95
CA MET A 29 -20.63 16.56 0.87
C MET A 29 -19.26 15.89 0.84
N VAL A 30 -18.72 15.75 -0.39
CA VAL A 30 -17.35 15.33 -0.65
C VAL A 30 -16.59 16.52 -1.21
N GLY A 31 -15.42 16.79 -0.66
CA GLY A 31 -14.62 17.93 -1.05
C GLY A 31 -13.13 17.76 -0.74
N TYR A 32 -12.38 18.85 -0.85
CA TYR A 32 -10.98 18.92 -0.52
C TYR A 32 -10.70 19.98 0.54
N ILE A 33 -9.63 19.77 1.28
CA ILE A 33 -9.07 20.71 2.23
C ILE A 33 -7.57 20.82 1.96
N THR A 34 -7.06 22.05 1.84
CA THR A 34 -5.63 22.30 1.78
C THR A 34 -5.12 22.88 3.09
N ALA A 35 -3.99 22.39 3.53
CA ALA A 35 -3.27 22.89 4.70
C ALA A 35 -1.76 22.85 4.41
N SER A 36 -0.99 23.74 5.02
CA SER A 36 0.47 23.74 4.86
C SER A 36 1.12 22.55 5.58
N LEU A 37 0.88 21.35 5.09
CA LEU A 37 1.52 20.15 5.59
C LEU A 37 2.96 20.09 5.07
N LYS A 38 3.94 20.08 5.96
CA LYS A 38 5.34 19.94 5.58
C LYS A 38 5.73 18.48 5.36
N ASN A 39 5.03 17.55 6.00
CA ASN A 39 5.24 16.14 5.89
C ASN A 39 3.88 15.43 5.80
N VAL A 40 3.73 14.55 4.82
CA VAL A 40 2.50 13.80 4.55
C VAL A 40 2.44 12.49 5.36
N GLU A 41 3.58 12.03 5.92
CA GLU A 41 3.65 10.78 6.69
C GLU A 41 2.72 10.75 7.92
N GLY A 42 2.36 11.93 8.46
CA GLY A 42 1.44 12.07 9.59
C GLY A 42 -0.03 11.91 9.24
N THR A 43 -0.43 11.98 7.96
CA THR A 43 -1.82 11.91 7.52
C THR A 43 -2.10 10.60 6.80
N ARG A 44 -3.17 9.92 7.19
CA ARG A 44 -3.54 8.61 6.62
C ARG A 44 -4.97 8.62 6.11
N VAL A 45 -5.25 7.80 5.12
CA VAL A 45 -6.62 7.52 4.67
C VAL A 45 -7.40 6.92 5.83
N GLY A 46 -8.55 7.53 6.15
CA GLY A 46 -9.38 7.14 7.29
C GLY A 46 -9.20 8.01 8.53
N ASP A 47 -8.27 8.98 8.50
CA ASP A 47 -8.12 9.93 9.60
C ASP A 47 -9.34 10.83 9.70
N THR A 48 -9.72 11.15 10.92
CA THR A 48 -10.84 12.06 11.22
C THR A 48 -10.32 13.47 11.39
N VAL A 49 -10.81 14.39 10.56
CA VAL A 49 -10.54 15.82 10.68
C VAL A 49 -11.60 16.45 11.57
N THR A 50 -11.19 17.23 12.54
CA THR A 50 -12.08 17.89 13.52
C THR A 50 -11.64 19.31 13.79
N ASP A 51 -12.52 20.10 14.41
CA ASP A 51 -12.19 21.45 14.85
C ASP A 51 -11.21 21.41 16.03
N ALA A 52 -10.17 22.23 15.98
CA ALA A 52 -9.16 22.32 17.05
C ALA A 52 -9.74 22.94 18.34
N GLU A 53 -10.71 23.84 18.23
CA GLU A 53 -11.36 24.49 19.39
C GLU A 53 -12.40 23.58 20.04
N ASN A 54 -13.02 22.70 19.25
CA ASN A 54 -14.03 21.76 19.73
C ASN A 54 -13.79 20.36 19.13
N PRO A 55 -12.70 19.68 19.53
CA PRO A 55 -12.33 18.39 18.96
C PRO A 55 -13.37 17.30 19.29
N CYS A 56 -13.63 16.42 18.32
CA CYS A 56 -14.44 15.24 18.56
C CYS A 56 -13.72 14.28 19.54
N LYS A 57 -14.49 13.63 20.38
CA LYS A 57 -13.93 12.72 21.42
C LYS A 57 -13.46 11.38 20.82
N GLU A 58 -14.08 10.96 19.75
CA GLU A 58 -13.81 9.67 19.10
C GLU A 58 -13.69 9.86 17.59
N ALA A 59 -12.80 9.10 16.96
CA ALA A 59 -12.68 9.05 15.50
C ALA A 59 -13.94 8.43 14.88
N LEU A 60 -14.27 8.83 13.65
CA LEU A 60 -15.39 8.25 12.92
C LEU A 60 -15.16 6.74 12.71
N PRO A 61 -16.15 5.89 13.02
CA PRO A 61 -16.02 4.44 12.89
C PRO A 61 -16.06 4.00 11.42
N GLY A 62 -15.57 2.79 11.15
CA GLY A 62 -15.69 2.13 9.86
C GLY A 62 -14.46 2.18 8.97
N TYR A 63 -13.49 3.02 9.27
CA TYR A 63 -12.22 3.08 8.53
C TYR A 63 -11.22 2.08 9.12
N LYS A 64 -10.79 1.12 8.29
CA LYS A 64 -9.79 0.12 8.66
C LYS A 64 -8.53 0.34 7.85
N LYS A 65 -7.38 0.14 8.49
CA LYS A 65 -6.10 0.13 7.78
C LYS A 65 -6.12 -1.03 6.78
N VAL A 66 -5.88 -0.72 5.53
CA VAL A 66 -5.77 -1.73 4.48
C VAL A 66 -4.41 -2.42 4.62
N MET A 67 -4.42 -3.74 4.65
CA MET A 67 -3.21 -4.56 4.76
C MET A 67 -2.86 -5.13 3.38
N PRO A 68 -1.60 -5.09 2.96
CA PRO A 68 -1.16 -5.78 1.76
C PRO A 68 -1.39 -7.28 1.86
N MET A 69 -1.75 -7.89 0.74
CA MET A 69 -1.97 -9.34 0.63
C MET A 69 -0.93 -10.03 -0.25
N VAL A 70 -0.26 -9.28 -1.12
CA VAL A 70 0.75 -9.78 -2.05
C VAL A 70 2.02 -8.96 -1.88
N TYR A 71 3.14 -9.63 -1.76
CA TYR A 71 4.45 -8.99 -1.63
C TYR A 71 5.35 -9.38 -2.82
N CYS A 72 6.06 -8.38 -3.35
CA CYS A 72 6.94 -8.57 -4.49
C CYS A 72 8.15 -7.65 -4.36
N GLY A 73 9.33 -8.13 -4.70
CA GLY A 73 10.52 -7.30 -4.82
C GLY A 73 10.53 -6.58 -6.16
N LEU A 74 10.73 -5.27 -6.14
CA LEU A 74 10.93 -4.43 -7.31
C LEU A 74 12.38 -3.96 -7.36
N TYR A 75 13.05 -4.27 -8.44
CA TYR A 75 14.46 -3.93 -8.66
C TYR A 75 14.60 -3.16 -9.96
N PRO A 76 15.36 -2.06 -10.00
CA PRO A 76 15.66 -1.40 -11.27
C PRO A 76 16.59 -2.32 -12.10
N ALA A 77 16.29 -2.49 -13.38
CA ALA A 77 17.14 -3.26 -14.29
C ALA A 77 18.55 -2.64 -14.39
N ASP A 78 18.65 -1.31 -14.29
CA ASP A 78 19.89 -0.58 -14.11
C ASP A 78 20.02 -0.14 -12.64
N GLY A 79 20.97 -0.70 -11.92
CA GLY A 79 21.20 -0.39 -10.50
C GLY A 79 21.51 1.08 -10.22
N ALA A 80 21.95 1.85 -11.20
CA ALA A 80 22.14 3.30 -11.07
C ALA A 80 20.82 4.06 -10.85
N LYS A 81 19.68 3.48 -11.25
CA LYS A 81 18.35 4.05 -11.09
C LYS A 81 17.65 3.71 -9.75
N TYR A 82 18.37 3.19 -8.78
CA TYR A 82 17.81 2.86 -7.45
C TYR A 82 17.15 4.08 -6.78
N GLN A 83 17.82 5.24 -6.83
CA GLN A 83 17.27 6.46 -6.24
C GLN A 83 16.04 6.96 -7.01
N ASP A 84 16.03 6.86 -8.32
CA ASP A 84 14.88 7.22 -9.15
C ASP A 84 13.66 6.33 -8.83
N LEU A 85 13.89 5.03 -8.61
CA LEU A 85 12.83 4.10 -8.19
C LEU A 85 12.27 4.46 -6.80
N ARG A 86 13.15 4.83 -5.86
CA ARG A 86 12.73 5.28 -4.54
C ARG A 86 11.84 6.51 -4.63
N ASP A 87 12.30 7.55 -5.35
CA ASP A 87 11.58 8.80 -5.50
C ASP A 87 10.23 8.60 -6.22
N ALA A 88 10.16 7.66 -7.16
CA ALA A 88 8.93 7.29 -7.84
C ALA A 88 7.94 6.58 -6.89
N LEU A 89 8.40 5.63 -6.08
CA LEU A 89 7.58 4.95 -5.10
C LEU A 89 7.04 5.91 -4.03
N GLU A 90 7.88 6.83 -3.52
CA GLU A 90 7.45 7.87 -2.59
C GLU A 90 6.36 8.76 -3.18
N LYS A 91 6.49 9.17 -4.45
CA LYS A 91 5.47 9.96 -5.16
C LYS A 91 4.18 9.17 -5.40
N LEU A 92 4.27 7.89 -5.76
CA LEU A 92 3.10 7.04 -5.94
C LEU A 92 2.35 6.84 -4.63
N GLN A 93 3.06 6.68 -3.51
CA GLN A 93 2.47 6.52 -2.19
C GLN A 93 1.64 7.73 -1.74
N LEU A 94 1.95 8.95 -2.23
CA LEU A 94 1.13 10.14 -1.97
C LEU A 94 -0.28 10.01 -2.56
N ASN A 95 -0.43 9.29 -3.66
CA ASN A 95 -1.72 9.07 -4.33
C ASN A 95 -2.36 7.73 -3.97
N ASP A 96 -1.55 6.78 -3.52
CA ASP A 96 -1.97 5.44 -3.16
C ASP A 96 -1.44 5.07 -1.76
N ALA A 97 -2.23 5.38 -0.76
CA ALA A 97 -1.89 5.12 0.65
C ALA A 97 -1.85 3.62 0.99
N SER A 98 -2.30 2.74 0.09
CA SER A 98 -2.23 1.28 0.28
C SER A 98 -0.88 0.70 -0.14
N LEU A 99 -0.11 1.42 -0.97
CA LEU A 99 1.24 1.01 -1.36
C LEU A 99 2.19 1.11 -0.16
N GLN A 100 2.78 -0.01 0.20
CA GLN A 100 3.81 -0.09 1.24
C GLN A 100 5.08 -0.60 0.61
N PHE A 101 6.21 -0.02 0.97
CA PHE A 101 7.51 -0.49 0.49
C PHE A 101 8.60 -0.31 1.55
N GLU A 102 9.56 -1.19 1.51
CA GLU A 102 10.76 -1.17 2.33
C GLU A 102 11.99 -1.49 1.48
N ALA A 103 13.15 -0.97 1.89
CA ALA A 103 14.39 -1.27 1.18
C ALA A 103 14.74 -2.75 1.30
N GLU A 104 15.10 -3.37 0.18
CA GLU A 104 15.51 -4.77 0.12
C GLU A 104 16.80 -4.91 -0.70
N THR A 105 17.62 -5.89 -0.35
CA THR A 105 18.83 -6.19 -1.09
C THR A 105 18.82 -7.66 -1.50
N SER A 106 18.99 -7.90 -2.78
CA SER A 106 19.14 -9.25 -3.34
C SER A 106 20.58 -9.46 -3.79
N VAL A 107 21.13 -10.66 -3.51
CA VAL A 107 22.46 -11.02 -3.98
C VAL A 107 22.55 -11.07 -5.51
N ALA A 108 21.45 -11.43 -6.17
CA ALA A 108 21.39 -11.56 -7.62
C ALA A 108 20.99 -10.25 -8.33
N LEU A 109 20.09 -9.43 -7.72
CA LEU A 109 19.49 -8.27 -8.36
C LEU A 109 19.99 -6.92 -7.78
N GLY A 110 20.78 -6.96 -6.71
CA GLY A 110 21.30 -5.76 -6.08
C GLY A 110 20.29 -5.08 -5.16
N PHE A 111 20.28 -3.75 -5.15
CA PHE A 111 19.40 -2.94 -4.31
C PHE A 111 18.05 -2.71 -4.98
N GLY A 112 16.98 -2.90 -4.22
CA GLY A 112 15.61 -2.69 -4.64
C GLY A 112 14.68 -2.43 -3.47
N PHE A 113 13.39 -2.66 -3.69
CA PHE A 113 12.37 -2.45 -2.68
C PHE A 113 11.43 -3.65 -2.61
N ARG A 114 11.14 -4.11 -1.40
CA ARG A 114 10.05 -5.02 -1.11
C ARG A 114 8.78 -4.24 -1.01
N CYS A 115 7.83 -4.48 -1.93
CA CYS A 115 6.57 -3.76 -2.01
C CYS A 115 5.41 -4.67 -1.63
N GLY A 116 4.47 -4.10 -0.86
CA GLY A 116 3.22 -4.76 -0.49
C GLY A 116 2.06 -4.20 -1.29
N PHE A 117 1.26 -5.08 -1.88
CA PHE A 117 0.15 -4.76 -2.77
C PHE A 117 -1.16 -5.38 -2.26
N LEU A 118 -2.30 -4.78 -2.60
CA LEU A 118 -3.62 -5.30 -2.27
C LEU A 118 -3.96 -6.60 -3.00
N GLY A 119 -3.32 -6.83 -4.14
CA GLY A 119 -3.49 -8.00 -4.99
C GLY A 119 -2.67 -7.87 -6.27
N LEU A 120 -2.76 -8.86 -7.16
CA LEU A 120 -2.00 -8.90 -8.42
C LEU A 120 -2.34 -7.73 -9.35
N LEU A 121 -3.62 -7.36 -9.46
CA LEU A 121 -4.03 -6.21 -10.29
C LEU A 121 -3.41 -4.90 -9.78
N HIS A 122 -3.34 -4.71 -8.47
CA HIS A 122 -2.68 -3.54 -7.88
C HIS A 122 -1.18 -3.52 -8.22
N LEU A 123 -0.51 -4.67 -8.13
CA LEU A 123 0.89 -4.83 -8.54
C LEU A 123 1.08 -4.43 -10.01
N GLU A 124 0.27 -4.97 -10.93
CA GLU A 124 0.35 -4.67 -12.36
C GLU A 124 0.17 -3.17 -12.64
N VAL A 125 -0.83 -2.53 -12.01
CA VAL A 125 -1.08 -1.09 -12.17
C VAL A 125 0.11 -0.26 -11.69
N ILE A 126 0.66 -0.56 -10.51
CA ILE A 126 1.82 0.17 -9.97
C ILE A 126 3.05 -0.06 -10.84
N GLN A 127 3.31 -1.29 -11.28
CA GLN A 127 4.42 -1.58 -12.19
C GLN A 127 4.29 -0.79 -13.50
N GLU A 128 3.13 -0.82 -14.14
CA GLU A 128 2.88 -0.11 -15.39
C GLU A 128 3.03 1.42 -15.22
N ARG A 129 2.61 1.98 -14.08
CA ARG A 129 2.82 3.38 -13.76
C ARG A 129 4.30 3.73 -13.59
N LEU A 130 5.07 2.90 -12.89
CA LEU A 130 6.52 3.09 -12.73
C LEU A 130 7.24 3.06 -14.08
N GLU A 131 6.86 2.17 -14.97
CA GLU A 131 7.42 2.06 -16.30
C GLU A 131 7.04 3.26 -17.20
N ARG A 132 5.76 3.62 -17.24
CA ARG A 132 5.24 4.66 -18.16
C ARG A 132 5.43 6.09 -17.66
N GLU A 133 5.16 6.35 -16.39
CA GLU A 133 5.20 7.71 -15.85
C GLU A 133 6.63 8.12 -15.44
N TYR A 134 7.44 7.15 -14.99
CA TYR A 134 8.78 7.40 -14.47
C TYR A 134 9.91 6.84 -15.35
N ASN A 135 9.56 6.17 -16.44
CA ASN A 135 10.52 5.57 -17.40
C ASN A 135 11.56 4.66 -16.73
N LEU A 136 11.07 3.80 -15.84
CA LEU A 136 11.88 2.83 -15.11
C LEU A 136 11.70 1.44 -15.73
N ASP A 137 12.81 0.80 -16.08
CA ASP A 137 12.81 -0.63 -16.43
C ASP A 137 12.95 -1.42 -15.13
N LEU A 138 12.01 -2.31 -14.85
CA LEU A 138 11.91 -3.03 -13.59
C LEU A 138 12.06 -4.53 -13.77
N VAL A 139 12.75 -5.15 -12.81
CA VAL A 139 12.75 -6.58 -12.59
C VAL A 139 11.92 -6.87 -11.35
N THR A 140 10.89 -7.69 -11.50
CA THR A 140 9.99 -8.09 -10.40
C THR A 140 10.30 -9.52 -9.97
N THR A 141 10.28 -9.77 -8.67
CA THR A 141 10.32 -11.15 -8.17
C THR A 141 8.94 -11.79 -8.24
N ALA A 142 8.87 -13.11 -8.14
CA ALA A 142 7.58 -13.79 -8.04
C ALA A 142 6.77 -13.24 -6.84
N PRO A 143 5.47 -12.96 -7.02
CA PRO A 143 4.61 -12.54 -5.92
C PRO A 143 4.57 -13.59 -4.82
N GLY A 144 4.64 -13.14 -3.58
CA GLY A 144 4.55 -13.98 -2.39
C GLY A 144 3.46 -13.51 -1.44
N VAL A 145 3.11 -14.34 -0.49
CA VAL A 145 2.16 -14.06 0.59
C VAL A 145 2.89 -13.94 1.92
N VAL A 146 2.19 -13.55 2.95
CA VAL A 146 2.69 -13.58 4.33
C VAL A 146 2.64 -15.02 4.82
N TYR A 147 3.75 -15.51 5.35
CA TYR A 147 3.83 -16.80 6.03
C TYR A 147 3.82 -16.61 7.53
N HIS A 148 3.06 -17.42 8.23
CA HIS A 148 3.16 -17.54 9.68
C HIS A 148 4.12 -18.68 10.01
N VAL A 149 5.26 -18.33 10.59
CA VAL A 149 6.29 -19.29 10.99
C VAL A 149 6.22 -19.51 12.48
N TYR A 150 5.95 -20.75 12.88
CA TYR A 150 5.94 -21.15 14.27
C TYR A 150 7.28 -21.76 14.63
N LYS A 151 7.92 -21.16 15.64
CA LYS A 151 9.21 -21.64 16.14
C LYS A 151 9.00 -22.71 17.20
N THR A 152 10.00 -23.56 17.36
CA THR A 152 10.06 -24.61 18.40
C THR A 152 9.93 -24.09 19.84
N ASN A 153 10.16 -22.81 20.05
CA ASN A 153 9.95 -22.13 21.34
C ASN A 153 8.51 -21.65 21.56
N GLY A 154 7.58 -21.88 20.61
CA GLY A 154 6.20 -21.44 20.66
C GLY A 154 5.95 -19.99 20.20
N GLU A 155 6.96 -19.29 19.70
CA GLU A 155 6.82 -17.95 19.14
C GLU A 155 6.33 -18.03 17.70
N MET A 156 5.30 -17.23 17.33
CA MET A 156 4.86 -17.05 15.94
C MET A 156 5.46 -15.77 15.36
N VAL A 157 6.05 -15.88 14.18
CA VAL A 157 6.66 -14.78 13.43
C VAL A 157 5.99 -14.67 12.08
N GLU A 158 5.53 -13.48 11.73
CA GLU A 158 5.04 -13.18 10.39
C GLU A 158 6.22 -12.87 9.46
N VAL A 159 6.36 -13.66 8.40
CA VAL A 159 7.44 -13.53 7.43
C VAL A 159 6.86 -13.08 6.10
N THR A 160 7.15 -11.83 5.74
CA THR A 160 6.80 -11.21 4.45
C THR A 160 7.99 -11.23 3.49
N ASN A 161 9.20 -11.27 4.02
CA ASN A 161 10.44 -11.26 3.27
C ASN A 161 11.23 -12.56 3.54
N PRO A 162 11.60 -13.32 2.50
CA PRO A 162 12.40 -14.55 2.65
C PRO A 162 13.71 -14.37 3.45
N SER A 163 14.29 -13.16 3.40
CA SER A 163 15.51 -12.85 4.16
C SER A 163 15.31 -12.85 5.69
N ASN A 164 14.07 -12.72 6.14
CA ASN A 164 13.70 -12.72 7.56
C ASN A 164 13.26 -14.10 8.05
N LEU A 165 13.41 -15.14 7.21
CA LEU A 165 13.08 -16.51 7.60
C LEU A 165 14.03 -16.96 8.72
N PRO A 166 13.50 -17.47 9.85
CA PRO A 166 14.33 -18.06 10.91
C PRO A 166 15.15 -19.25 10.42
N ASP A 167 16.18 -19.65 11.20
CA ASP A 167 16.96 -20.84 10.88
C ASP A 167 16.03 -22.07 10.80
N PRO A 168 16.17 -22.92 9.77
CA PRO A 168 15.34 -24.11 9.62
C PRO A 168 15.28 -25.03 10.86
N SER A 169 16.32 -25.02 11.70
CA SER A 169 16.35 -25.79 12.94
C SER A 169 15.45 -25.21 14.05
N GLU A 170 15.06 -23.95 13.94
CA GLU A 170 14.17 -23.27 14.89
C GLU A 170 12.70 -23.32 14.45
N ILE A 171 12.41 -23.80 13.24
CA ILE A 171 11.05 -23.84 12.67
C ILE A 171 10.39 -25.16 13.05
N GLU A 172 9.24 -25.07 13.69
CA GLU A 172 8.36 -26.24 13.94
C GLU A 172 7.48 -26.53 12.73
N HIS A 173 6.75 -25.50 12.26
CA HIS A 173 5.94 -25.54 11.04
C HIS A 173 5.70 -24.14 10.48
N MET A 174 5.24 -24.08 9.23
CA MET A 174 4.86 -22.84 8.56
C MET A 174 3.43 -22.96 8.03
N GLU A 175 2.71 -21.86 8.07
CA GLU A 175 1.37 -21.74 7.54
C GLU A 175 1.32 -20.66 6.46
N GLU A 176 0.57 -20.89 5.40
CA GLU A 176 0.25 -19.90 4.39
C GLU A 176 -1.26 -19.64 4.34
N PRO A 177 -1.69 -18.41 4.00
CA PRO A 177 -3.12 -18.12 3.87
C PRO A 177 -3.68 -18.83 2.65
N VAL A 178 -4.82 -19.49 2.85
CA VAL A 178 -5.62 -20.10 1.80
C VAL A 178 -7.03 -19.50 1.83
N VAL A 179 -7.73 -19.54 0.71
CA VAL A 179 -9.12 -19.08 0.60
C VAL A 179 -9.99 -20.18 0.02
N ASP A 180 -11.20 -20.31 0.55
CA ASP A 180 -12.25 -21.10 -0.06
C ASP A 180 -13.03 -20.20 -1.03
N ALA A 181 -13.11 -20.59 -2.30
CA ALA A 181 -13.80 -19.83 -3.33
C ALA A 181 -15.01 -20.60 -3.86
N GLU A 182 -16.19 -19.97 -3.77
CA GLU A 182 -17.40 -20.44 -4.43
C GLU A 182 -17.59 -19.65 -5.72
N ILE A 183 -17.57 -20.34 -6.87
CA ILE A 183 -17.67 -19.72 -8.20
C ILE A 183 -19.01 -20.09 -8.81
N MET A 184 -19.89 -19.08 -8.99
CA MET A 184 -21.11 -19.22 -9.75
C MET A 184 -20.93 -18.68 -11.16
N ALA A 185 -21.00 -19.54 -12.16
CA ALA A 185 -20.87 -19.19 -13.57
C ALA A 185 -21.93 -19.85 -14.44
N VAL A 186 -22.22 -19.24 -15.59
CA VAL A 186 -23.13 -19.83 -16.58
C VAL A 186 -22.36 -20.77 -17.53
N SER A 187 -22.98 -21.84 -17.96
CA SER A 187 -22.33 -22.93 -18.70
C SER A 187 -21.70 -22.52 -20.05
N TYR A 188 -22.09 -21.39 -20.61
CA TYR A 188 -21.54 -20.85 -21.85
C TYR A 188 -20.49 -19.73 -21.64
N THR A 189 -20.22 -19.36 -20.40
CA THR A 189 -19.16 -18.42 -20.08
C THR A 189 -17.88 -19.21 -19.82
N HIS A 190 -16.89 -19.08 -20.70
CA HIS A 190 -15.58 -19.67 -20.47
C HIS A 190 -14.85 -18.88 -19.38
N LEU A 191 -14.83 -19.38 -18.18
CA LEU A 191 -13.97 -18.88 -17.12
C LEU A 191 -12.59 -19.52 -17.33
N THR A 192 -11.69 -18.80 -17.98
CA THR A 192 -10.29 -19.21 -18.02
C THR A 192 -9.63 -18.72 -16.71
N LEU A 193 -9.47 -19.63 -15.75
CA LEU A 193 -8.57 -19.39 -14.64
C LEU A 193 -7.13 -19.42 -15.18
N PRO A 194 -6.27 -18.46 -14.80
CA PRO A 194 -4.87 -18.56 -15.14
C PRO A 194 -4.31 -19.85 -14.51
N THR A 195 -3.97 -20.81 -15.35
CA THR A 195 -3.21 -21.99 -14.94
C THR A 195 -1.74 -21.64 -15.00
N ASN A 196 -1.13 -21.55 -13.84
CA ASN A 196 0.33 -21.50 -13.73
C ASN A 196 0.92 -22.86 -13.96
#